data_feb397746e9ae5209dd54c31f95aeb4f
#
_entry.id   feb397746e9ae5209dd54c31f95aeb4f
#
_cell.length_a   1.000
_cell.length_b   1.000
_cell.length_c   1.000
_cell.angle_alpha   90.00
_cell.angle_beta   90.00
_cell.angle_gamma   90.00
#
_symmetry.space_group_name_H-M   'P 1'
#
loop_
_entity.id
_entity.type
_entity.pdbx_description
1 polymer ?
#
loop_
_entity_poly.entity_id
_entity_poly.type
_entity_poly.pdbx_seq_one_letter_code
_entity_poly.pdbx_strand_id
1 'polypeptide(L)'
;KGGHYEMFVDTDKGYELMIQDYNAFEPGSTVGLLVRPSDIQVMKKERSCNSFEATVVDSTHVSFLSATFETEEQTLFPAGSKVMARVEFDKIDLTDHQEDGTVDGEVHFLLYKGDHYHLTVLTSEGDHIWVDTNDIWDKGDLVGVNIAKEDIHLCELQQ
;
A
#
# COMPACT_ATOMS: atom_id res chain seq x y z
N LYS A 1 30.21 -4.41 16.77
CA LYS A 1 28.74 -4.24 16.89
C LYS A 1 28.14 -5.40 16.14
N GLY A 2 27.58 -6.39 16.85
CA GLY A 2 27.00 -7.57 16.25
C GLY A 2 25.71 -7.21 15.50
N GLY A 3 25.69 -7.49 14.21
CA GLY A 3 24.47 -7.49 13.42
C GLY A 3 23.62 -8.70 13.79
N HIS A 4 22.32 -8.58 13.64
CA HIS A 4 21.42 -9.74 13.67
C HIS A 4 21.33 -10.32 12.26
N TYR A 5 20.97 -11.59 12.21
CA TYR A 5 20.73 -12.32 10.97
C TYR A 5 19.23 -12.36 10.71
N GLU A 6 18.85 -12.13 9.46
CA GLU A 6 17.49 -12.37 8.99
C GLU A 6 17.45 -13.78 8.37
N MET A 7 16.49 -14.57 8.80
CA MET A 7 16.35 -15.95 8.38
C MET A 7 14.90 -16.22 8.02
N PHE A 8 14.69 -16.99 6.97
CA PHE A 8 13.38 -17.54 6.63
C PHE A 8 13.29 -18.98 7.13
N VAL A 9 12.23 -19.26 7.83
CA VAL A 9 11.97 -20.60 8.40
C VAL A 9 10.64 -21.10 7.88
N ASP A 10 10.70 -22.23 7.17
CA ASP A 10 9.51 -22.93 6.72
C ASP A 10 8.99 -23.84 7.82
N THR A 11 7.72 -23.75 8.13
CA THR A 11 7.07 -24.67 9.04
C THR A 11 6.57 -25.92 8.30
N ASP A 12 6.41 -27.03 9.01
CA ASP A 12 5.83 -28.28 8.50
C ASP A 12 4.38 -28.14 8.00
N LYS A 13 3.72 -27.02 8.30
CA LYS A 13 2.38 -26.66 7.81
C LYS A 13 2.39 -25.74 6.59
N GLY A 14 3.57 -25.44 6.05
CA GLY A 14 3.74 -24.61 4.87
C GLY A 14 3.64 -23.10 5.12
N TYR A 15 3.84 -22.65 6.35
CA TYR A 15 3.99 -21.22 6.65
C TYR A 15 5.47 -20.86 6.64
N GLU A 16 5.81 -19.76 5.96
CA GLU A 16 7.11 -19.12 6.04
C GLU A 16 7.11 -18.04 7.11
N LEU A 17 8.11 -18.05 7.98
CA LEU A 17 8.31 -17.06 9.03
C LEU A 17 9.66 -16.38 8.84
N MET A 18 9.67 -15.04 8.85
CA MET A 18 10.91 -14.28 8.90
C MET A 18 11.29 -14.04 10.36
N ILE A 19 12.52 -14.41 10.71
CA ILE A 19 13.05 -14.34 12.06
C ILE A 19 14.32 -13.52 12.06
N GLN A 20 14.45 -12.63 13.03
CA GLN A 20 15.70 -11.92 13.32
C GLN A 20 16.30 -12.47 14.61
N ASP A 21 17.53 -12.96 14.54
CA ASP A 21 18.27 -13.47 15.69
C ASP A 21 19.75 -13.08 15.61
N TYR A 22 20.42 -13.05 16.75
CA TYR A 22 21.88 -12.82 16.81
C TYR A 22 22.67 -14.08 16.45
N ASN A 23 22.04 -15.24 16.46
CA ASN A 23 22.64 -16.52 16.08
C ASN A 23 22.30 -16.84 14.61
N ALA A 24 23.32 -17.22 13.85
CA ALA A 24 23.12 -17.75 12.51
C ALA A 24 22.90 -19.27 12.59
N PHE A 25 21.96 -19.76 11.78
CA PHE A 25 21.75 -21.19 11.55
C PHE A 25 22.07 -21.50 10.10
N GLU A 26 22.59 -22.71 9.86
CA GLU A 26 22.87 -23.13 8.49
C GLU A 26 21.57 -23.40 7.71
N PRO A 27 21.51 -22.96 6.43
CA PRO A 27 20.35 -23.25 5.58
C PRO A 27 20.04 -24.76 5.53
N GLY A 28 18.76 -25.11 5.68
CA GLY A 28 18.28 -26.50 5.69
C GLY A 28 18.36 -27.20 7.06
N SER A 29 18.85 -26.54 8.10
CA SER A 29 18.79 -27.09 9.45
C SER A 29 17.37 -27.06 10.02
N THR A 30 17.02 -28.08 10.79
CA THR A 30 15.74 -28.11 11.53
C THR A 30 15.90 -27.40 12.86
N VAL A 31 15.05 -26.42 13.11
CA VAL A 31 15.10 -25.58 14.30
C VAL A 31 13.76 -25.59 15.05
N GLY A 32 13.83 -25.47 16.37
CA GLY A 32 12.65 -25.21 17.19
C GLY A 32 12.45 -23.70 17.38
N LEU A 33 11.23 -23.22 17.18
CA LEU A 33 10.88 -21.81 17.36
C LEU A 33 10.21 -21.60 18.71
N LEU A 34 10.75 -20.65 19.47
CA LEU A 34 10.16 -20.18 20.72
C LEU A 34 9.95 -18.68 20.63
N VAL A 35 8.70 -18.24 20.68
CA VAL A 35 8.35 -16.81 20.65
C VAL A 35 7.69 -16.44 21.98
N ARG A 36 8.17 -15.38 22.61
CA ARG A 36 7.49 -14.84 23.79
C ARG A 36 6.28 -14.03 23.36
N PRO A 37 5.16 -14.10 24.10
CA PRO A 37 3.97 -13.31 23.74
C PRO A 37 4.23 -11.81 23.63
N SER A 38 5.17 -11.27 24.41
CA SER A 38 5.60 -9.87 24.36
C SER A 38 6.32 -9.47 23.05
N ASP A 39 6.86 -10.47 22.35
CA ASP A 39 7.67 -10.25 21.14
C ASP A 39 6.84 -10.49 19.86
N ILE A 40 5.57 -10.86 20.04
CA ILE A 40 4.64 -11.05 18.92
C ILE A 40 4.04 -9.71 18.52
N GLN A 41 4.36 -9.27 17.31
CA GLN A 41 3.66 -8.16 16.67
C GLN A 41 2.66 -8.73 15.66
N VAL A 42 1.39 -8.45 15.88
CA VAL A 42 0.34 -8.83 14.93
C VAL A 42 0.15 -7.70 13.95
N MET A 43 0.56 -7.92 12.71
CA MET A 43 0.34 -6.98 11.62
C MET A 43 -0.68 -7.55 10.64
N LYS A 44 -1.48 -6.69 10.04
CA LYS A 44 -2.31 -7.10 8.90
C LYS A 44 -1.36 -7.56 7.79
N LYS A 45 -1.74 -8.63 7.08
CA LYS A 45 -1.03 -9.03 5.85
C LYS A 45 -0.85 -7.80 4.97
N GLU A 46 0.37 -7.53 4.55
CA GLU A 46 0.66 -6.39 3.68
C GLU A 46 -0.22 -6.48 2.43
N ARG A 47 -0.99 -5.44 2.22
CA ARG A 47 -1.70 -5.27 0.96
C ARG A 47 -0.68 -4.70 -0.03
N SER A 48 -0.72 -5.17 -1.26
CA SER A 48 0.10 -4.62 -2.34
C SER A 48 -0.58 -3.44 -3.03
N CYS A 49 -1.84 -3.17 -2.72
CA CYS A 49 -2.63 -2.11 -3.36
C CYS A 49 -3.59 -1.43 -2.38
N ASN A 50 -3.87 -0.17 -2.68
CA ASN A 50 -5.00 0.55 -2.15
C ASN A 50 -6.31 -0.02 -2.71
N SER A 51 -7.38 0.06 -1.93
CA SER A 51 -8.72 -0.32 -2.35
C SER A 51 -9.68 0.77 -1.88
N PHE A 52 -10.28 1.48 -2.82
CA PHE A 52 -11.20 2.58 -2.56
C PHE A 52 -12.60 2.22 -3.02
N GLU A 53 -13.61 2.50 -2.19
CA GLU A 53 -14.99 2.46 -2.66
C GLU A 53 -15.17 3.59 -3.67
N ALA A 54 -15.62 3.25 -4.87
CA ALA A 54 -15.80 4.18 -5.97
C ALA A 54 -17.21 4.13 -6.52
N THR A 55 -17.62 5.22 -7.15
CA THR A 55 -18.88 5.30 -7.91
C THR A 55 -18.57 5.49 -9.38
N VAL A 56 -19.16 4.67 -10.23
CA VAL A 56 -19.04 4.81 -11.68
C VAL A 56 -19.79 6.06 -12.12
N VAL A 57 -19.10 6.99 -12.74
CA VAL A 57 -19.69 8.25 -13.28
C VAL A 57 -20.23 8.02 -14.67
N ASP A 58 -19.39 7.47 -15.56
CA ASP A 58 -19.73 7.09 -16.92
C ASP A 58 -18.84 5.92 -17.38
N SER A 59 -18.81 5.62 -18.66
CA SER A 59 -18.05 4.48 -19.20
C SER A 59 -16.53 4.59 -19.02
N THR A 60 -16.00 5.76 -18.77
CA THR A 60 -14.54 6.03 -18.68
C THR A 60 -14.14 6.82 -17.44
N HIS A 61 -15.09 7.12 -16.54
CA HIS A 61 -14.82 7.89 -15.33
C HIS A 61 -15.41 7.25 -14.09
N VAL A 62 -14.64 7.30 -13.02
CA VAL A 62 -15.02 6.84 -11.68
C VAL A 62 -14.70 7.91 -10.66
N SER A 63 -15.50 8.00 -9.60
CA SER A 63 -15.30 8.96 -8.51
C SER A 63 -14.93 8.22 -7.22
N PHE A 64 -13.80 8.58 -6.63
CA PHE A 64 -13.33 8.16 -5.31
C PHE A 64 -12.36 9.21 -4.75
N LEU A 65 -12.05 9.16 -3.46
CA LEU A 65 -11.23 10.18 -2.78
C LEU A 65 -11.69 11.61 -3.05
N SER A 66 -13.01 11.82 -3.13
CA SER A 66 -13.65 13.12 -3.44
C SER A 66 -13.24 13.75 -4.78
N ALA A 67 -12.67 12.96 -5.70
CA ALA A 67 -12.25 13.37 -7.03
C ALA A 67 -12.80 12.43 -8.11
N THR A 68 -12.72 12.86 -9.35
CA THR A 68 -13.09 12.05 -10.52
C THR A 68 -11.83 11.68 -11.29
N PHE A 69 -11.68 10.40 -11.59
CA PHE A 69 -10.56 9.83 -12.32
C PHE A 69 -11.03 9.22 -13.64
N GLU A 70 -10.22 9.37 -14.68
CA GLU A 70 -10.38 8.65 -15.94
C GLU A 70 -9.85 7.23 -15.81
N THR A 71 -10.47 6.26 -16.47
CA THR A 71 -10.00 4.89 -16.61
C THR A 71 -9.58 4.61 -18.04
N GLU A 72 -8.54 3.79 -18.26
CA GLU A 72 -8.06 3.47 -19.61
C GLU A 72 -9.09 2.67 -20.40
N GLU A 73 -9.67 1.66 -19.77
CA GLU A 73 -10.66 0.81 -20.38
C GLU A 73 -12.09 1.29 -20.04
N GLN A 74 -13.00 1.10 -20.99
CA GLN A 74 -14.41 1.35 -20.71
C GLN A 74 -14.91 0.36 -19.66
N THR A 75 -15.46 0.90 -18.58
CA THR A 75 -16.06 0.06 -17.55
C THR A 75 -17.35 -0.62 -18.06
N LEU A 76 -17.51 -1.90 -17.70
CA LEU A 76 -18.74 -2.65 -17.93
C LEU A 76 -19.80 -2.41 -16.85
N PHE A 77 -19.44 -1.69 -15.79
CA PHE A 77 -20.37 -1.36 -14.70
C PHE A 77 -21.26 -0.18 -15.11
N PRO A 78 -22.57 -0.24 -14.82
CA PRO A 78 -23.48 0.86 -15.12
C PRO A 78 -23.12 2.14 -14.36
N ALA A 79 -23.38 3.30 -14.95
CA ALA A 79 -23.26 4.58 -14.27
C ALA A 79 -24.09 4.60 -12.98
N GLY A 80 -23.52 5.14 -11.90
CA GLY A 80 -24.11 5.17 -10.57
C GLY A 80 -23.85 3.91 -9.71
N SER A 81 -23.29 2.83 -10.29
CA SER A 81 -22.93 1.64 -9.49
C SER A 81 -21.76 1.90 -8.58
N LYS A 82 -21.78 1.21 -7.44
CA LYS A 82 -20.68 1.16 -6.49
C LYS A 82 -19.73 0.02 -6.87
N VAL A 83 -18.46 0.33 -6.95
CA VAL A 83 -17.38 -0.60 -7.30
C VAL A 83 -16.19 -0.40 -6.37
N MET A 84 -15.23 -1.30 -6.43
CA MET A 84 -13.94 -1.13 -5.76
C MET A 84 -12.91 -0.70 -6.80
N ALA A 85 -12.27 0.45 -6.58
CA ALA A 85 -11.10 0.89 -7.34
C ALA A 85 -9.84 0.41 -6.61
N ARG A 86 -9.00 -0.35 -7.31
CA ARG A 86 -7.74 -0.88 -6.79
C ARG A 86 -6.57 -0.23 -7.52
N VAL A 87 -5.60 0.26 -6.75
CA VAL A 87 -4.40 0.92 -7.27
C VAL A 87 -3.21 0.40 -6.48
N GLU A 88 -2.19 -0.12 -7.16
CA GLU A 88 -0.97 -0.59 -6.52
C GLU A 88 -0.23 0.58 -5.85
N PHE A 89 0.51 0.30 -4.77
CA PHE A 89 1.16 1.35 -3.98
C PHE A 89 2.23 2.12 -4.77
N ASP A 90 2.92 1.45 -5.69
CA ASP A 90 3.97 1.99 -6.55
C ASP A 90 3.45 2.69 -7.81
N LYS A 91 2.13 2.76 -7.97
CA LYS A 91 1.42 3.38 -9.10
C LYS A 91 0.76 4.71 -8.75
N ILE A 92 1.14 5.27 -7.62
CA ILE A 92 0.65 6.56 -7.16
C ILE A 92 1.81 7.55 -7.25
N ASP A 93 1.59 8.61 -8.00
CA ASP A 93 2.55 9.69 -8.17
C ASP A 93 2.26 10.82 -7.18
N LEU A 94 3.32 11.30 -6.52
CA LEU A 94 3.27 12.45 -5.65
C LEU A 94 3.95 13.65 -6.29
N THR A 95 3.36 14.83 -6.12
CA THR A 95 3.92 16.10 -6.57
C THR A 95 4.23 17.01 -5.39
N ASP A 96 5.25 17.88 -5.53
CA ASP A 96 5.68 18.83 -4.49
C ASP A 96 4.63 19.91 -4.17
N HIS A 97 3.61 20.04 -5.00
CA HIS A 97 2.55 21.04 -4.87
C HIS A 97 1.19 20.36 -4.90
N GLN A 98 0.35 20.66 -3.91
CA GLN A 98 -0.99 20.07 -3.80
C GLN A 98 -1.86 20.39 -5.01
N GLU A 99 -1.74 21.59 -5.57
CA GLU A 99 -2.49 22.05 -6.73
C GLU A 99 -2.20 21.31 -8.03
N ASP A 100 -1.07 20.60 -8.10
CA ASP A 100 -0.68 19.78 -9.26
C ASP A 100 -1.23 18.33 -9.16
N GLY A 101 -1.88 18.00 -8.05
CA GLY A 101 -2.52 16.71 -7.82
C GLY A 101 -4.01 16.71 -8.13
N THR A 102 -4.54 15.54 -8.48
CA THR A 102 -5.98 15.30 -8.57
C THR A 102 -6.63 15.29 -7.17
N VAL A 103 -5.87 14.86 -6.18
CA VAL A 103 -6.23 14.87 -4.76
C VAL A 103 -5.10 15.53 -3.98
N ASP A 104 -5.43 16.32 -2.97
CA ASP A 104 -4.48 16.90 -2.05
C ASP A 104 -4.26 16.02 -0.83
N GLY A 105 -3.06 16.05 -0.27
CA GLY A 105 -2.72 15.26 0.91
C GLY A 105 -1.51 15.80 1.67
N GLU A 106 -1.26 15.15 2.79
CA GLU A 106 -0.09 15.40 3.64
C GLU A 106 0.58 14.06 3.96
N VAL A 107 1.91 14.01 3.88
CA VAL A 107 2.68 12.83 4.30
C VAL A 107 2.57 12.67 5.82
N HIS A 108 1.75 11.74 6.25
CA HIS A 108 1.43 11.51 7.66
C HIS A 108 2.41 10.57 8.35
N PHE A 109 2.85 9.54 7.62
CA PHE A 109 3.79 8.54 8.11
C PHE A 109 4.69 8.06 6.98
N LEU A 110 5.93 7.71 7.31
CA LEU A 110 6.88 7.12 6.36
C LEU A 110 7.67 6.00 7.03
N LEU A 111 7.92 4.94 6.26
CA LEU A 111 8.71 3.78 6.67
C LEU A 111 9.67 3.40 5.55
N TYR A 112 10.96 3.33 5.84
CA TYR A 112 11.94 2.81 4.88
C TYR A 112 11.96 1.28 4.92
N LYS A 113 11.73 0.64 3.77
CA LYS A 113 11.64 -0.82 3.63
C LYS A 113 12.92 -1.48 3.09
N GLY A 114 14.03 -0.74 3.06
CA GLY A 114 15.35 -1.25 2.65
C GLY A 114 15.73 -0.88 1.21
N ASP A 115 14.78 -0.74 0.31
CA ASP A 115 14.96 -0.37 -1.09
C ASP A 115 14.03 0.76 -1.55
N HIS A 116 12.97 1.04 -0.81
CA HIS A 116 11.99 2.10 -1.08
C HIS A 116 11.36 2.61 0.22
N TYR A 117 10.63 3.72 0.13
CA TYR A 117 9.82 4.25 1.21
C TYR A 117 8.36 3.83 1.02
N HIS A 118 7.75 3.40 2.12
CA HIS A 118 6.30 3.20 2.21
C HIS A 118 5.70 4.37 2.98
N LEU A 119 4.88 5.16 2.32
CA LEU A 119 4.27 6.35 2.87
C LEU A 119 2.79 6.11 3.18
N THR A 120 2.30 6.79 4.20
CA THR A 120 0.87 7.00 4.40
C THR A 120 0.59 8.48 4.14
N VAL A 121 -0.18 8.76 3.12
CA VAL A 121 -0.67 10.10 2.80
C VAL A 121 -2.09 10.24 3.32
N LEU A 122 -2.35 11.30 4.09
CA LEU A 122 -3.66 11.64 4.61
C LEU A 122 -4.26 12.75 3.76
N THR A 123 -5.45 12.52 3.19
CA THR A 123 -6.16 13.53 2.42
C THR A 123 -6.84 14.55 3.34
N SER A 124 -7.24 15.71 2.82
CA SER A 124 -8.02 16.71 3.56
C SER A 124 -9.37 16.18 4.06
N GLU A 125 -9.92 15.18 3.40
CA GLU A 125 -11.17 14.49 3.79
C GLU A 125 -10.98 13.38 4.82
N GLY A 126 -9.71 13.05 5.16
CA GLY A 126 -9.36 12.05 6.16
C GLY A 126 -9.14 10.64 5.61
N ASP A 127 -9.07 10.48 4.30
CA ASP A 127 -8.75 9.20 3.68
C ASP A 127 -7.24 8.92 3.75
N HIS A 128 -6.89 7.63 3.88
CA HIS A 128 -5.51 7.18 3.87
C HIS A 128 -5.15 6.58 2.51
N ILE A 129 -4.05 7.05 1.95
CA ILE A 129 -3.47 6.53 0.69
C ILE A 129 -2.08 5.98 1.02
N TRP A 130 -1.81 4.72 0.68
CA TRP A 130 -0.49 4.11 0.82
C TRP A 130 0.26 4.21 -0.50
N VAL A 131 1.51 4.67 -0.40
CA VAL A 131 2.36 4.94 -1.56
C VAL A 131 3.74 4.32 -1.34
N ASP A 132 4.22 3.55 -2.32
CA ASP A 132 5.60 3.08 -2.38
C ASP A 132 6.37 3.94 -3.37
N THR A 133 7.45 4.57 -2.93
CA THR A 133 8.25 5.48 -3.75
C THR A 133 9.73 5.43 -3.39
N ASN A 134 10.58 5.75 -4.37
CA ASN A 134 12.00 5.99 -4.15
C ASN A 134 12.32 7.45 -3.84
N ASP A 135 11.38 8.33 -4.00
CA ASP A 135 11.53 9.75 -3.71
C ASP A 135 11.58 9.99 -2.19
N ILE A 136 12.33 11.00 -1.80
CA ILE A 136 12.51 11.35 -0.39
C ILE A 136 11.47 12.40 -0.01
N TRP A 137 10.65 12.03 0.96
CA TRP A 137 9.62 12.89 1.54
C TRP A 137 9.81 12.98 3.06
N ASP A 138 9.36 14.08 3.63
CA ASP A 138 9.34 14.27 5.07
C ASP A 138 7.90 14.23 5.61
N LYS A 139 7.76 13.82 6.87
CA LYS A 139 6.47 13.88 7.55
C LYS A 139 6.00 15.33 7.63
N GLY A 140 4.77 15.58 7.20
CA GLY A 140 4.16 16.91 7.13
C GLY A 140 4.29 17.58 5.78
N ASP A 141 4.99 16.97 4.81
CA ASP A 141 5.03 17.49 3.44
C ASP A 141 3.64 17.50 2.82
N LEU A 142 3.28 18.63 2.25
CA LEU A 142 2.03 18.78 1.51
C LEU A 142 2.26 18.32 0.07
N VAL A 143 1.44 17.40 -0.39
CA VAL A 143 1.61 16.73 -1.69
C VAL A 143 0.33 16.75 -2.50
N GLY A 144 0.49 16.78 -3.83
CA GLY A 144 -0.56 16.40 -4.76
C GLY A 144 -0.45 14.91 -5.09
N VAL A 145 -1.58 14.24 -5.18
CA VAL A 145 -1.67 12.81 -5.49
C VAL A 145 -2.28 12.63 -6.87
N ASN A 146 -1.58 11.94 -7.76
CA ASN A 146 -2.04 11.58 -9.09
C ASN A 146 -2.01 10.07 -9.29
N ILE A 147 -2.98 9.56 -10.04
CA ILE A 147 -3.09 8.16 -10.42
C ILE A 147 -3.33 8.12 -11.93
N ALA A 148 -2.46 7.42 -12.65
CA ALA A 148 -2.62 7.26 -14.07
C ALA A 148 -3.84 6.36 -14.38
N LYS A 149 -4.53 6.63 -15.47
CA LYS A 149 -5.77 5.95 -15.83
C LYS A 149 -5.60 4.44 -16.06
N GLU A 150 -4.43 4.02 -16.53
CA GLU A 150 -4.05 2.63 -16.75
C GLU A 150 -3.82 1.85 -15.45
N ASP A 151 -3.60 2.53 -14.34
CA ASP A 151 -3.30 1.95 -13.03
C ASP A 151 -4.55 1.81 -12.14
N ILE A 152 -5.72 2.24 -12.62
CA ILE A 152 -7.00 2.13 -11.91
C ILE A 152 -7.73 0.88 -12.36
N HIS A 153 -7.81 -0.13 -11.49
CA HIS A 153 -8.48 -1.38 -11.77
C HIS A 153 -9.80 -1.49 -11.01
N LEU A 154 -10.89 -1.68 -11.73
CA LEU A 154 -12.22 -1.77 -11.13
C LEU A 154 -12.64 -3.23 -10.92
N CYS A 155 -13.22 -3.51 -9.78
CA CYS A 155 -13.85 -4.80 -9.48
C CYS A 155 -15.13 -4.61 -8.66
N GLU A 156 -15.92 -5.68 -8.58
CA GLU A 156 -17.13 -5.68 -7.77
C GLU A 156 -16.81 -5.40 -6.30
N LEU A 157 -17.71 -4.66 -5.62
CA LEU A 157 -17.65 -4.53 -4.17
C LEU A 157 -17.79 -5.92 -3.54
N GLN A 158 -16.78 -6.36 -2.81
CA GLN A 158 -16.88 -7.56 -1.99
C GLN A 158 -17.78 -7.25 -0.79
N GLN A 159 -18.86 -7.99 -0.68
CA GLN A 159 -19.76 -7.96 0.48
C GLN A 159 -19.09 -8.52 1.73
#